data_17b2469a59c4ef24d1af800612df72f9
#
_entry.id   17b2469a59c4ef24d1af800612df72f9
#
_cell.length_a   1.000
_cell.length_b   1.000
_cell.length_c   1.000
_cell.angle_alpha   90.00
_cell.angle_beta   90.00
_cell.angle_gamma   90.00
#
_symmetry.space_group_name_H-M   'P 1'
#
loop_
_entity.id
_entity.type
_entity.pdbx_description
1 polymer ?
#
loop_
_entity_poly.entity_id
_entity_poly.type
_entity_poly.pdbx_seq_one_letter_code
_entity_poly.pdbx_strand_id
1 'polypeptide(L)'
;FLEVETPVLHGIAGGAAARPFITHHNTLDMDMYLRIALELHLKRLIVGGFERVYEIGRVFRNEGMDTRHNPEFTLLELYQAYTDYNGMMDLTEDLIRTVALRVLGTAKVDYDGVEIDLEQPFQRLSMADAVKKYAGVDFAGVKTTEEARALAKAHHIEYEERHKRGDILNLFFETYV
;
A
#
# COMPACT_ATOMS: atom_id res chain seq x y z
N PHE A 1 19.28 5.75 -4.32
CA PHE A 1 18.07 6.58 -4.23
C PHE A 1 18.43 7.94 -3.67
N LEU A 2 17.84 9.00 -4.24
CA LEU A 2 17.95 10.37 -3.75
C LEU A 2 16.75 10.67 -2.85
N GLU A 3 17.02 11.15 -1.64
CA GLU A 3 15.97 11.67 -0.76
C GLU A 3 15.50 13.03 -1.25
N VAL A 4 14.18 13.21 -1.29
CA VAL A 4 13.56 14.46 -1.74
C VAL A 4 12.46 14.87 -0.77
N GLU A 5 12.12 16.16 -0.77
CA GLU A 5 10.94 16.71 -0.10
C GLU A 5 10.03 17.34 -1.15
N THR A 6 8.75 17.00 -1.09
CA THR A 6 7.73 17.50 -2.00
C THR A 6 6.64 18.26 -1.25
N PRO A 7 5.86 19.13 -1.92
CA PRO A 7 4.84 19.92 -1.27
C PRO A 7 3.80 19.11 -0.51
N VAL A 8 3.42 19.59 0.68
CA VAL A 8 2.32 19.06 1.48
C VAL A 8 0.96 19.56 0.98
N LEU A 9 0.91 20.82 0.51
CA LEU A 9 -0.29 21.40 -0.05
C LEU A 9 -0.34 21.15 -1.55
N HIS A 10 -1.43 20.54 -2.01
CA HIS A 10 -1.67 20.19 -3.41
C HIS A 10 -2.87 20.97 -3.96
N GLY A 11 -2.78 21.40 -5.21
CA GLY A 11 -3.93 21.96 -5.95
C GLY A 11 -4.91 20.86 -6.43
N ILE A 12 -4.48 19.62 -6.47
CA ILE A 12 -5.29 18.46 -6.87
C ILE A 12 -4.98 17.31 -5.92
N ALA A 13 -6.02 16.75 -5.31
CA ALA A 13 -5.88 15.52 -4.53
C ALA A 13 -5.64 14.32 -5.46
N GLY A 14 -4.72 13.43 -5.10
CA GLY A 14 -4.46 12.23 -5.90
C GLY A 14 -3.28 11.41 -5.36
N GLY A 15 -3.00 10.29 -6.04
CA GLY A 15 -1.97 9.33 -5.65
C GLY A 15 -2.46 8.21 -4.74
N ALA A 16 -3.70 8.28 -4.24
CA ALA A 16 -4.34 7.24 -3.45
C ALA A 16 -5.86 7.34 -3.55
N ALA A 17 -6.57 6.29 -3.17
CA ALA A 17 -8.02 6.30 -3.02
C ALA A 17 -8.38 6.65 -1.56
N ALA A 18 -8.27 7.92 -1.20
CA ALA A 18 -8.54 8.41 0.14
C ALA A 18 -9.23 9.79 0.10
N ARG A 19 -9.95 10.13 1.16
CA ARG A 19 -10.59 11.45 1.30
C ARG A 19 -9.57 12.45 1.80
N PRO A 20 -9.33 13.60 1.11
CA PRO A 20 -8.39 14.61 1.56
C PRO A 20 -8.97 15.52 2.65
N PHE A 21 -8.10 16.13 3.45
CA PHE A 21 -8.41 17.36 4.16
C PHE A 21 -8.32 18.52 3.18
N ILE A 22 -9.31 19.43 3.23
CA ILE A 22 -9.41 20.60 2.35
C ILE A 22 -9.12 21.85 3.17
N THR A 23 -8.31 22.75 2.60
CA THR A 23 -8.06 24.09 3.14
C THR A 23 -8.21 25.13 2.03
N HIS A 24 -8.34 26.42 2.39
CA HIS A 24 -8.50 27.50 1.43
C HIS A 24 -7.27 28.39 1.39
N HIS A 25 -6.75 28.67 0.20
CA HIS A 25 -5.66 29.61 -0.02
C HIS A 25 -6.23 31.02 -0.27
N ASN A 26 -6.24 31.88 0.76
CA ASN A 26 -6.92 33.16 0.75
C ASN A 26 -6.50 34.10 -0.40
N THR A 27 -5.19 34.18 -0.70
CA THR A 27 -4.68 35.10 -1.74
C THR A 27 -5.02 34.62 -3.15
N LEU A 28 -5.04 33.32 -3.37
CA LEU A 28 -5.35 32.73 -4.69
C LEU A 28 -6.84 32.42 -4.84
N ASP A 29 -7.63 32.59 -3.78
CA ASP A 29 -9.06 32.28 -3.73
C ASP A 29 -9.38 30.90 -4.30
N MET A 30 -8.66 29.89 -3.81
CA MET A 30 -8.80 28.51 -4.29
C MET A 30 -8.67 27.49 -3.17
N ASP A 31 -9.38 26.38 -3.31
CA ASP A 31 -9.21 25.25 -2.41
C ASP A 31 -7.92 24.51 -2.71
N MET A 32 -7.25 24.09 -1.63
CA MET A 32 -6.07 23.24 -1.65
C MET A 32 -6.29 22.03 -0.74
N TYR A 33 -5.52 21.00 -0.98
CA TYR A 33 -5.65 19.72 -0.30
C TYR A 33 -4.36 19.38 0.43
N LEU A 34 -4.47 18.91 1.67
CA LEU A 34 -3.35 18.21 2.30
C LEU A 34 -3.13 16.90 1.56
N ARG A 35 -1.88 16.59 1.23
CA ARG A 35 -1.53 15.41 0.43
C ARG A 35 -1.97 14.10 1.09
N ILE A 36 -2.58 13.22 0.33
CA ILE A 36 -3.00 11.88 0.74
C ILE A 36 -1.98 10.80 0.41
N ALA A 37 -0.99 11.12 -0.43
CA ALA A 37 0.12 10.29 -0.88
C ALA A 37 1.26 11.16 -1.38
N LEU A 38 2.46 10.58 -1.56
CA LEU A 38 3.65 11.23 -2.11
C LEU A 38 3.76 11.04 -3.64
N GLU A 39 3.00 10.12 -4.19
CA GLU A 39 3.08 9.58 -5.55
C GLU A 39 3.19 10.62 -6.65
N LEU A 40 2.29 11.62 -6.67
CA LEU A 40 2.16 12.54 -7.82
C LEU A 40 3.45 13.32 -8.08
N HIS A 41 4.10 13.80 -7.03
CA HIS A 41 5.33 14.58 -7.16
C HIS A 41 6.54 13.68 -7.42
N LEU A 42 6.63 12.52 -6.79
CA LEU A 42 7.72 11.57 -7.02
C LEU A 42 7.71 11.06 -8.46
N LYS A 43 6.54 10.76 -9.03
CA LYS A 43 6.42 10.41 -10.46
C LYS A 43 6.82 11.56 -11.39
N ARG A 44 6.51 12.81 -11.04
CA ARG A 44 6.98 13.99 -11.81
C ARG A 44 8.49 14.10 -11.81
N LEU A 45 9.16 13.80 -10.70
CA LEU A 45 10.62 13.78 -10.62
C LEU A 45 11.21 12.70 -11.53
N ILE A 46 10.62 11.51 -11.58
CA ILE A 46 11.03 10.46 -12.52
C ILE A 46 10.87 10.92 -13.97
N VAL A 47 9.74 11.55 -14.33
CA VAL A 47 9.54 12.14 -15.66
C VAL A 47 10.54 13.25 -15.94
N GLY A 48 10.94 14.01 -14.91
CA GLY A 48 11.96 15.05 -14.97
C GLY A 48 13.40 14.52 -15.10
N GLY A 49 13.62 13.20 -15.13
CA GLY A 49 14.92 12.58 -15.38
C GLY A 49 15.65 12.05 -14.15
N PHE A 50 15.02 12.08 -12.96
CA PHE A 50 15.57 11.36 -11.79
C PHE A 50 15.33 9.87 -11.94
N GLU A 51 16.38 9.06 -11.79
CA GLU A 51 16.24 7.62 -11.95
C GLU A 51 15.72 6.91 -10.70
N ARG A 52 16.06 7.41 -9.50
CA ARG A 52 15.69 6.79 -8.22
C ARG A 52 15.46 7.85 -7.16
N VAL A 53 14.25 7.97 -6.68
CA VAL A 53 13.87 8.94 -5.64
C VAL A 53 13.09 8.27 -4.53
N TYR A 54 13.17 8.82 -3.32
CA TYR A 54 12.30 8.45 -2.21
C TYR A 54 11.98 9.67 -1.34
N GLU A 55 10.87 9.60 -0.66
CA GLU A 55 10.50 10.57 0.38
C GLU A 55 9.92 9.81 1.58
N ILE A 56 10.34 10.24 2.78
CA ILE A 56 9.69 9.85 4.04
C ILE A 56 8.95 11.08 4.55
N GLY A 57 7.63 11.08 4.47
CA GLY A 57 6.84 12.28 4.72
C GLY A 57 5.48 12.02 5.35
N ARG A 58 4.90 13.08 5.90
CA ARG A 58 3.53 13.05 6.42
C ARG A 58 2.53 13.08 5.29
N VAL A 59 1.53 12.22 5.41
CA VAL A 59 0.34 12.20 4.56
C VAL A 59 -0.92 12.25 5.43
N PHE A 60 -2.03 12.69 4.83
CA PHE A 60 -3.23 13.06 5.56
C PHE A 60 -4.45 12.42 4.87
N ARG A 61 -5.23 11.64 5.60
CA ARG A 61 -6.45 11.01 5.09
C ARG A 61 -7.60 11.30 6.03
N ASN A 62 -8.61 12.03 5.54
CA ASN A 62 -9.78 12.44 6.31
C ASN A 62 -10.81 11.30 6.35
N GLU A 63 -10.46 10.25 7.05
CA GLU A 63 -11.23 9.01 7.18
C GLU A 63 -11.38 8.64 8.66
N GLY A 64 -12.05 7.52 8.95
CA GLY A 64 -12.23 7.04 10.31
C GLY A 64 -10.91 6.71 11.00
N MET A 65 -10.90 6.77 12.33
CA MET A 65 -9.77 6.37 13.18
C MET A 65 -10.06 5.02 13.83
N ASP A 66 -9.07 4.14 13.82
CA ASP A 66 -9.06 2.89 14.57
C ASP A 66 -7.64 2.56 15.04
N THR A 67 -7.39 1.35 15.52
CA THR A 67 -6.07 0.93 16.01
C THR A 67 -4.99 0.83 14.91
N ARG A 68 -5.38 0.81 13.64
CA ARG A 68 -4.49 0.69 12.48
C ARG A 68 -4.48 1.95 11.61
N HIS A 69 -5.49 2.81 11.74
CA HIS A 69 -5.67 3.99 10.88
C HIS A 69 -5.65 5.26 11.69
N ASN A 70 -4.71 6.14 11.36
CA ASN A 70 -4.62 7.49 11.89
C ASN A 70 -4.79 8.48 10.72
N PRO A 71 -5.53 9.59 10.89
CA PRO A 71 -5.73 10.57 9.81
C PRO A 71 -4.44 11.25 9.36
N GLU A 72 -3.40 11.22 10.17
CA GLU A 72 -2.05 11.71 9.88
C GLU A 72 -1.03 10.63 10.20
N PHE A 73 -0.21 10.24 9.23
CA PHE A 73 0.82 9.22 9.42
C PHE A 73 2.02 9.45 8.52
N THR A 74 3.15 8.85 8.87
CA THR A 74 4.37 8.90 8.06
C THR A 74 4.35 7.76 7.05
N LEU A 75 4.60 8.09 5.79
CA LEU A 75 4.69 7.16 4.69
C LEU A 75 6.08 7.25 4.04
N LEU A 76 6.67 6.12 3.72
CA LEU A 76 7.81 6.00 2.82
C LEU A 76 7.28 5.59 1.45
N GLU A 77 7.52 6.41 0.44
CA GLU A 77 7.36 6.02 -0.96
C GLU A 77 8.69 6.15 -1.70
N LEU A 78 8.93 5.24 -2.63
CA LEU A 78 10.11 5.26 -3.48
C LEU A 78 9.75 4.88 -4.92
N TYR A 79 10.44 5.50 -5.87
CA TYR A 79 10.21 5.31 -7.29
C TYR A 79 11.53 5.10 -8.01
N GLN A 80 11.56 4.15 -8.93
CA GLN A 80 12.73 3.82 -9.72
C GLN A 80 12.33 3.68 -11.20
N ALA A 81 13.05 4.38 -12.07
CA ALA A 81 12.93 4.22 -13.51
C ALA A 81 13.58 2.90 -13.98
N TYR A 82 13.22 2.44 -15.18
CA TYR A 82 13.83 1.30 -15.88
C TYR A 82 13.79 -0.03 -15.09
N THR A 83 12.76 -0.22 -14.28
CA THR A 83 12.48 -1.45 -13.53
C THR A 83 11.03 -1.85 -13.66
N ASP A 84 10.71 -3.06 -13.27
CA ASP A 84 9.36 -3.60 -13.18
C ASP A 84 8.99 -4.01 -11.75
N TYR A 85 7.83 -4.62 -11.56
CA TYR A 85 7.40 -5.09 -10.25
C TYR A 85 8.30 -6.18 -9.66
N ASN A 86 9.02 -6.97 -10.49
CA ASN A 86 9.97 -7.96 -9.99
C ASN A 86 11.17 -7.29 -9.35
N GLY A 87 11.75 -6.27 -10.02
CA GLY A 87 12.82 -5.47 -9.45
C GLY A 87 12.40 -4.73 -8.17
N MET A 88 11.14 -4.30 -8.08
CA MET A 88 10.61 -3.68 -6.86
C MET A 88 10.39 -4.70 -5.73
N MET A 89 10.04 -5.95 -6.04
CA MET A 89 10.00 -7.04 -5.05
C MET A 89 11.41 -7.34 -4.51
N ASP A 90 12.43 -7.44 -5.38
CA ASP A 90 13.82 -7.62 -4.98
C ASP A 90 14.29 -6.48 -4.06
N LEU A 91 14.01 -5.24 -4.46
CA LEU A 91 14.34 -4.06 -3.67
C LEU A 91 13.67 -4.08 -2.28
N THR A 92 12.40 -4.44 -2.21
CA THR A 92 11.65 -4.49 -0.95
C THR A 92 12.23 -5.54 -0.01
N GLU A 93 12.53 -6.73 -0.53
CA GLU A 93 13.17 -7.82 0.23
C GLU A 93 14.53 -7.38 0.79
N ASP A 94 15.39 -6.80 -0.07
CA ASP A 94 16.70 -6.32 0.32
C ASP A 94 16.63 -5.16 1.33
N LEU A 95 15.67 -4.24 1.16
CA LEU A 95 15.46 -3.12 2.07
C LEU A 95 15.12 -3.62 3.48
N ILE A 96 14.12 -4.48 3.60
CA ILE A 96 13.66 -5.00 4.90
C ILE A 96 14.79 -5.79 5.60
N ARG A 97 15.46 -6.68 4.86
CA ARG A 97 16.61 -7.46 5.37
C ARG A 97 17.77 -6.56 5.81
N THR A 98 18.12 -5.56 4.99
CA THR A 98 19.20 -4.62 5.30
C THR A 98 18.88 -3.79 6.55
N VAL A 99 17.65 -3.32 6.69
CA VAL A 99 17.21 -2.55 7.87
C VAL A 99 17.28 -3.43 9.12
N ALA A 100 16.76 -4.66 9.08
CA ALA A 100 16.84 -5.59 10.20
C ALA A 100 18.29 -5.85 10.64
N LEU A 101 19.17 -6.16 9.70
CA LEU A 101 20.60 -6.40 9.99
C LEU A 101 21.29 -5.17 10.60
N ARG A 102 21.01 -3.97 10.07
CA ARG A 102 21.65 -2.73 10.55
C ARG A 102 21.13 -2.26 11.90
N VAL A 103 19.83 -2.45 12.17
CA VAL A 103 19.19 -1.97 13.40
C VAL A 103 19.28 -2.99 14.53
N LEU A 104 19.05 -4.28 14.22
CA LEU A 104 18.93 -5.34 15.20
C LEU A 104 20.21 -6.21 15.28
N GLY A 105 21.10 -6.12 14.29
CA GLY A 105 22.28 -7.01 14.18
C GLY A 105 21.95 -8.43 13.72
N THR A 106 20.68 -8.71 13.40
CA THR A 106 20.22 -10.02 12.93
C THR A 106 19.07 -9.85 11.95
N ALA A 107 18.90 -10.80 11.03
CA ALA A 107 17.74 -10.89 10.16
C ALA A 107 16.67 -11.85 10.71
N LYS A 108 16.87 -12.43 11.91
CA LYS A 108 15.83 -13.18 12.62
C LYS A 108 15.17 -12.26 13.64
N VAL A 109 13.88 -12.06 13.48
CA VAL A 109 13.09 -11.10 14.25
C VAL A 109 11.99 -11.85 15.00
N ASP A 110 11.91 -11.67 16.30
CA ASP A 110 10.74 -12.12 17.07
C ASP A 110 9.63 -11.05 16.95
N TYR A 111 8.47 -11.48 16.49
CA TYR A 111 7.28 -10.65 16.44
C TYR A 111 6.12 -11.37 17.14
N ASP A 112 5.76 -10.88 18.31
CA ASP A 112 4.69 -11.43 19.17
C ASP A 112 4.87 -12.94 19.45
N GLY A 113 6.12 -13.36 19.71
CA GLY A 113 6.48 -14.76 20.00
C GLY A 113 6.62 -15.65 18.76
N VAL A 114 6.54 -15.08 17.57
CA VAL A 114 6.80 -15.79 16.32
C VAL A 114 8.14 -15.34 15.73
N GLU A 115 9.06 -16.27 15.55
CA GLU A 115 10.32 -15.98 14.85
C GLU A 115 10.08 -15.84 13.35
N ILE A 116 10.43 -14.66 12.82
CA ILE A 116 10.41 -14.36 11.39
C ILE A 116 11.85 -14.36 10.88
N ASP A 117 12.18 -15.31 10.00
CA ASP A 117 13.51 -15.43 9.39
C ASP A 117 13.54 -14.68 8.05
N LEU A 118 14.07 -13.43 8.09
CA LEU A 118 14.22 -12.57 6.93
C LEU A 118 15.44 -12.93 6.05
N GLU A 119 16.26 -13.93 6.44
CA GLU A 119 17.33 -14.44 5.57
C GLU A 119 16.76 -15.30 4.43
N GLN A 120 15.61 -15.94 4.66
CA GLN A 120 14.94 -16.73 3.65
C GLN A 120 14.36 -15.84 2.54
N PRO A 121 14.32 -16.34 1.30
CA PRO A 121 13.65 -15.62 0.22
C PRO A 121 12.17 -15.34 0.54
N PHE A 122 11.72 -14.12 0.31
CA PHE A 122 10.31 -13.76 0.51
C PHE A 122 9.42 -14.49 -0.50
N GLN A 123 8.29 -15.00 -0.02
CA GLN A 123 7.30 -15.62 -0.88
C GLN A 123 6.70 -14.62 -1.85
N ARG A 124 6.70 -14.99 -3.14
CA ARG A 124 6.05 -14.20 -4.20
C ARG A 124 4.79 -14.92 -4.64
N LEU A 125 3.66 -14.39 -4.22
CA LEU A 125 2.35 -14.95 -4.49
C LEU A 125 1.48 -13.92 -5.22
N SER A 126 0.69 -14.37 -6.20
CA SER A 126 -0.41 -13.55 -6.67
C SER A 126 -1.47 -13.44 -5.56
N MET A 127 -2.29 -12.37 -5.59
CA MET A 127 -3.39 -12.21 -4.62
C MET A 127 -4.32 -13.44 -4.61
N ALA A 128 -4.64 -14.00 -5.79
CA ALA A 128 -5.47 -15.20 -5.89
C ALA A 128 -4.81 -16.43 -5.29
N ASP A 129 -3.50 -16.62 -5.50
CA ASP A 129 -2.76 -17.75 -4.92
C ASP A 129 -2.59 -17.60 -3.41
N ALA A 130 -2.42 -16.37 -2.91
CA ALA A 130 -2.38 -16.11 -1.49
C ALA A 130 -3.72 -16.45 -0.83
N VAL A 131 -4.84 -15.99 -1.38
CA VAL A 131 -6.18 -16.33 -0.89
C VAL A 131 -6.41 -17.84 -0.96
N LYS A 132 -6.01 -18.50 -2.05
CA LYS A 132 -6.09 -19.97 -2.15
C LYS A 132 -5.30 -20.67 -1.05
N LYS A 133 -4.09 -20.18 -0.77
CA LYS A 133 -3.20 -20.78 0.25
C LYS A 133 -3.74 -20.59 1.67
N TYR A 134 -4.20 -19.40 2.02
CA TYR A 134 -4.51 -19.04 3.40
C TYR A 134 -6.01 -19.16 3.75
N ALA A 135 -6.90 -18.89 2.79
CA ALA A 135 -8.35 -19.07 2.97
C ALA A 135 -8.90 -20.39 2.43
N GLY A 136 -8.10 -21.14 1.65
CA GLY A 136 -8.55 -22.37 1.00
C GLY A 136 -9.52 -22.15 -0.17
N VAL A 137 -9.69 -20.91 -0.64
CA VAL A 137 -10.66 -20.53 -1.68
C VAL A 137 -9.98 -20.25 -3.00
N ASP A 138 -10.29 -21.04 -4.04
CA ASP A 138 -9.74 -20.88 -5.38
C ASP A 138 -10.60 -19.93 -6.24
N PHE A 139 -10.18 -18.66 -6.31
CA PHE A 139 -10.85 -17.65 -7.14
C PHE A 139 -10.67 -17.86 -8.65
N ALA A 140 -9.81 -18.77 -9.12
CA ALA A 140 -9.71 -19.10 -10.54
C ALA A 140 -11.03 -19.73 -11.08
N GLY A 141 -11.74 -20.46 -10.23
CA GLY A 141 -13.05 -21.04 -10.52
C GLY A 141 -14.22 -20.05 -10.45
N VAL A 142 -14.07 -18.94 -9.74
CA VAL A 142 -15.10 -17.92 -9.53
C VAL A 142 -15.17 -16.99 -10.76
N LYS A 143 -16.29 -16.97 -11.47
CA LYS A 143 -16.39 -16.20 -12.74
C LYS A 143 -17.29 -14.98 -12.60
N THR A 144 -18.26 -14.99 -11.71
CA THR A 144 -19.25 -13.92 -11.57
C THR A 144 -19.16 -13.23 -10.20
N THR A 145 -19.77 -12.06 -10.12
CA THR A 145 -19.89 -11.32 -8.84
C THR A 145 -20.79 -12.05 -7.86
N GLU A 146 -21.84 -12.71 -8.36
CA GLU A 146 -22.80 -13.50 -7.57
C GLU A 146 -22.11 -14.69 -6.90
N GLU A 147 -21.28 -15.42 -7.64
CA GLU A 147 -20.46 -16.52 -7.09
C GLU A 147 -19.50 -16.01 -6.02
N ALA A 148 -18.82 -14.88 -6.27
CA ALA A 148 -17.91 -14.28 -5.30
C ALA A 148 -18.64 -13.85 -4.01
N ARG A 149 -19.82 -13.23 -4.13
CA ARG A 149 -20.66 -12.84 -3.00
C ARG A 149 -21.19 -14.04 -2.22
N ALA A 150 -21.52 -15.14 -2.90
CA ALA A 150 -21.92 -16.38 -2.24
C ALA A 150 -20.77 -16.95 -1.39
N LEU A 151 -19.52 -16.90 -1.90
CA LEU A 151 -18.33 -17.28 -1.14
C LEU A 151 -18.11 -16.37 0.08
N ALA A 152 -18.21 -15.04 -0.11
CA ALA A 152 -18.06 -14.08 0.98
C ALA A 152 -19.06 -14.39 2.12
N LYS A 153 -20.32 -14.67 1.79
CA LYS A 153 -21.34 -15.08 2.77
C LYS A 153 -20.98 -16.39 3.48
N ALA A 154 -20.49 -17.38 2.74
CA ALA A 154 -20.09 -18.67 3.32
C ALA A 154 -18.91 -18.55 4.28
N HIS A 155 -18.04 -17.55 4.07
CA HIS A 155 -16.87 -17.25 4.90
C HIS A 155 -17.11 -16.12 5.92
N HIS A 156 -18.35 -15.65 6.09
CA HIS A 156 -18.73 -14.57 7.01
C HIS A 156 -17.97 -13.25 6.75
N ILE A 157 -17.61 -12.98 5.50
CA ILE A 157 -16.99 -11.73 5.07
C ILE A 157 -18.10 -10.74 4.70
N GLU A 158 -18.10 -9.59 5.38
CA GLU A 158 -19.02 -8.49 5.07
C GLU A 158 -18.62 -7.80 3.77
N TYR A 159 -19.61 -7.44 2.96
CA TYR A 159 -19.40 -6.70 1.71
C TYR A 159 -20.58 -5.77 1.42
N GLU A 160 -20.34 -4.73 0.63
CA GLU A 160 -21.34 -3.78 0.17
C GLU A 160 -21.90 -4.21 -1.21
N GLU A 161 -23.11 -3.76 -1.54
CA GLU A 161 -23.76 -4.08 -2.83
C GLU A 161 -22.95 -3.59 -4.05
N ARG A 162 -22.13 -2.55 -3.90
CA ARG A 162 -21.25 -2.05 -4.97
C ARG A 162 -20.06 -2.98 -5.24
N HIS A 163 -19.70 -3.85 -4.32
CA HIS A 163 -18.54 -4.72 -4.45
C HIS A 163 -18.75 -5.77 -5.53
N LYS A 164 -17.81 -5.81 -6.48
CA LYS A 164 -17.74 -6.78 -7.57
C LYS A 164 -16.79 -7.92 -7.20
N ARG A 165 -16.60 -8.86 -8.12
CA ARG A 165 -15.74 -10.03 -7.91
C ARG A 165 -14.31 -9.68 -7.43
N GLY A 166 -13.70 -8.64 -8.03
CA GLY A 166 -12.35 -8.21 -7.64
C GLY A 166 -12.29 -7.63 -6.23
N ASP A 167 -13.30 -6.83 -5.86
CA ASP A 167 -13.40 -6.26 -4.52
C ASP A 167 -13.59 -7.38 -3.47
N ILE A 168 -14.40 -8.39 -3.78
CA ILE A 168 -14.58 -9.56 -2.90
C ILE A 168 -13.27 -10.34 -2.73
N LEU A 169 -12.50 -10.54 -3.81
CA LEU A 169 -11.17 -11.16 -3.72
C LEU A 169 -10.25 -10.36 -2.79
N ASN A 170 -10.28 -9.04 -2.87
CA ASN A 170 -9.52 -8.16 -1.97
C ASN A 170 -9.95 -8.32 -0.52
N LEU A 171 -11.25 -8.37 -0.24
CA LEU A 171 -11.76 -8.60 1.12
C LEU A 171 -11.29 -9.95 1.69
N PHE A 172 -11.24 -11.01 0.87
CA PHE A 172 -10.63 -12.28 1.28
C PHE A 172 -9.15 -12.14 1.60
N PHE A 173 -8.41 -11.40 0.77
CA PHE A 173 -7.00 -11.16 1.00
C PHE A 173 -6.78 -10.40 2.32
N GLU A 174 -7.48 -9.31 2.56
CA GLU A 174 -7.37 -8.50 3.78
C GLU A 174 -7.76 -9.28 5.06
N THR A 175 -8.63 -10.28 4.93
CA THR A 175 -9.12 -11.07 6.07
C THR A 175 -8.19 -12.21 6.45
N TYR A 176 -7.58 -12.87 5.45
CA TYR A 176 -6.87 -14.15 5.67
C TYR A 176 -5.36 -14.11 5.39
N VAL A 177 -4.88 -13.05 4.71
CA VAL A 177 -3.47 -12.90 4.33
C VAL A 177 -2.82 -11.73 5.04
#